data_c550efc762a4378bb4c20c62f390a806
#
_entry.id   c550efc762a4378bb4c20c62f390a806
#
_cell.length_a   1.000
_cell.length_b   1.000
_cell.length_c   1.000
_cell.angle_alpha   90.00
_cell.angle_beta   90.00
_cell.angle_gamma   90.00
#
_symmetry.space_group_name_H-M   'P 1'
#
loop_
_entity.id
_entity.type
_entity.pdbx_description
1 polymer ?
#
loop_
_entity_poly.entity_id
_entity_poly.type
_entity_poly.pdbx_seq_one_letter_code
_entity_poly.pdbx_strand_id
1 'polypeptide(L)'
;MNLMSRVHEIAEQDSARIAYSFMGKDTSYGEFDQSIAVFAGALKGLGVEKGDHVAFLLSNTPHFLISLYATMRLGATAVPINPIYSPDEIAYIVNNSDAKVVVALDALLPLVEKAHKALPAVESYIICETDPATPEKMAQLPEEVKGKVYSFTGLLGKSTPHTEFAEVKAADNAVILYTSGTTGKPKGAMLTHENLYSNARDVGEYLQIGANDRIIATLPVFHVFALTVVVNAPLLQGATIILVPRFNPKEVFDAIKKYEASVFAGVPTMFNFMNQLPDIDPADFASVRLAVSGGSAMPVALLHNFEEKFNVRISEGYGLSEASPVTCFNPIDRERKAGSIGTSIINVENKVVNELGEEVAANEVGELIVRGPNVMKGYYKMPEETASAIREGWLYTGDLARVDEEGYFYIVDRKKDMIIVGGYNVYPREVEEVLFAHPAVLEAAVVGLPDPDFGEEVNAYVVLKDPSVSVEELKAYCAEHLAKYKVPRQFEILEELPKNTTGKILRRSLKDKAMQK
;
A
#
# COMPACT_ATOMS: atom_id res chain seq x y z
N MET A 1 -16.92 8.53 -16.55
CA MET A 1 -15.47 8.43 -16.79
C MET A 1 -14.91 7.46 -15.75
N ASN A 2 -13.97 6.62 -16.12
CA ASN A 2 -13.30 5.66 -15.25
C ASN A 2 -11.80 5.59 -15.59
N LEU A 3 -11.03 4.80 -14.84
CA LEU A 3 -9.57 4.70 -15.03
C LEU A 3 -9.19 4.30 -16.47
N MET A 4 -9.86 3.29 -17.04
CA MET A 4 -9.52 2.77 -18.36
C MET A 4 -9.81 3.79 -19.47
N SER A 5 -11.00 4.40 -19.45
CA SER A 5 -11.37 5.38 -20.47
C SER A 5 -10.42 6.59 -20.46
N ARG A 6 -9.93 7.00 -19.27
CA ARG A 6 -9.00 8.12 -19.18
C ARG A 6 -7.61 7.79 -19.73
N VAL A 7 -7.08 6.59 -19.45
CA VAL A 7 -5.80 6.14 -20.04
C VAL A 7 -5.90 6.05 -21.56
N HIS A 8 -7.00 5.53 -22.07
CA HIS A 8 -7.29 5.47 -23.50
C HIS A 8 -7.37 6.86 -24.15
N GLU A 9 -8.08 7.82 -23.53
CA GLU A 9 -8.14 9.20 -24.00
C GLU A 9 -6.75 9.84 -24.12
N ILE A 10 -5.87 9.60 -23.14
CA ILE A 10 -4.49 10.11 -23.19
C ILE A 10 -3.72 9.46 -24.33
N ALA A 11 -3.89 8.15 -24.54
CA ALA A 11 -3.27 7.43 -25.65
C ALA A 11 -3.75 7.94 -27.02
N GLU A 12 -5.01 8.33 -27.16
CA GLU A 12 -5.53 8.95 -28.37
C GLU A 12 -5.00 10.38 -28.60
N GLN A 13 -4.87 11.17 -27.52
CA GLN A 13 -4.40 12.56 -27.58
C GLN A 13 -2.90 12.67 -27.84
N ASP A 14 -2.10 11.79 -27.23
CA ASP A 14 -0.62 11.80 -27.32
C ASP A 14 -0.09 10.36 -27.18
N SER A 15 -0.20 9.60 -28.24
CA SER A 15 0.19 8.17 -28.26
C SER A 15 1.68 7.94 -27.99
N ALA A 16 2.52 8.94 -28.27
CA ALA A 16 3.98 8.86 -28.11
C ALA A 16 4.44 9.18 -26.67
N ARG A 17 3.60 9.78 -25.84
CA ARG A 17 3.91 10.07 -24.44
C ARG A 17 4.25 8.79 -23.68
N ILE A 18 5.28 8.84 -22.85
CA ILE A 18 5.71 7.67 -22.07
C ILE A 18 4.77 7.44 -20.90
N ALA A 19 4.14 6.27 -20.84
CA ALA A 19 3.29 5.84 -19.75
C ALA A 19 4.13 5.26 -18.59
N TYR A 20 5.07 4.40 -18.92
CA TYR A 20 5.98 3.85 -17.93
C TYR A 20 7.34 3.49 -18.54
N SER A 21 8.36 3.43 -17.66
CA SER A 21 9.67 2.86 -17.96
C SER A 21 9.94 1.67 -17.04
N PHE A 22 10.45 0.58 -17.58
CA PHE A 22 10.80 -0.62 -16.84
C PHE A 22 12.12 -1.18 -17.32
N MET A 23 13.10 -1.34 -16.43
CA MET A 23 14.43 -1.87 -16.71
C MET A 23 15.11 -1.20 -17.92
N GLY A 24 14.93 0.10 -18.09
CA GLY A 24 15.53 0.88 -19.17
C GLY A 24 14.75 0.89 -20.49
N LYS A 25 13.62 0.21 -20.56
CA LYS A 25 12.72 0.24 -21.71
C LYS A 25 11.51 1.12 -21.43
N ASP A 26 11.31 2.12 -22.26
CA ASP A 26 10.14 2.98 -22.24
C ASP A 26 8.99 2.33 -23.01
N THR A 27 7.77 2.57 -22.51
CA THR A 27 6.51 2.17 -23.16
C THR A 27 5.60 3.39 -23.20
N SER A 28 5.14 3.74 -24.39
CA SER A 28 4.25 4.87 -24.57
C SER A 28 2.81 4.55 -24.16
N TYR A 29 1.98 5.61 -23.97
CA TYR A 29 0.54 5.42 -23.71
C TYR A 29 -0.16 4.67 -24.85
N GLY A 30 0.23 4.91 -26.11
CA GLY A 30 -0.30 4.16 -27.25
C GLY A 30 0.06 2.67 -27.22
N GLU A 31 1.32 2.33 -26.91
CA GLU A 31 1.76 0.93 -26.77
C GLU A 31 1.11 0.26 -25.55
N PHE A 32 0.93 1.00 -24.47
CA PHE A 32 0.28 0.52 -23.26
C PHE A 32 -1.20 0.21 -23.51
N ASP A 33 -1.97 1.15 -24.11
CA ASP A 33 -3.39 0.92 -24.45
C ASP A 33 -3.57 -0.24 -25.44
N GLN A 34 -2.67 -0.37 -26.41
CA GLN A 34 -2.65 -1.51 -27.34
C GLN A 34 -2.42 -2.83 -26.59
N SER A 35 -1.47 -2.87 -25.64
CA SER A 35 -1.19 -4.06 -24.82
C SER A 35 -2.38 -4.42 -23.94
N ILE A 36 -3.05 -3.42 -23.37
CA ILE A 36 -4.31 -3.59 -22.61
C ILE A 36 -5.39 -4.21 -23.50
N ALA A 37 -5.58 -3.68 -24.71
CA ALA A 37 -6.61 -4.18 -25.64
C ALA A 37 -6.35 -5.63 -26.05
N VAL A 38 -5.09 -5.97 -26.36
CA VAL A 38 -4.70 -7.35 -26.74
C VAL A 38 -4.88 -8.31 -25.57
N PHE A 39 -4.46 -7.91 -24.35
CA PHE A 39 -4.63 -8.79 -23.18
C PHE A 39 -6.08 -8.91 -22.74
N ALA A 40 -6.91 -7.87 -22.91
CA ALA A 40 -8.35 -7.96 -22.72
C ALA A 40 -8.97 -8.98 -23.72
N GLY A 41 -8.51 -8.97 -24.97
CA GLY A 41 -8.90 -9.99 -25.96
C GLY A 41 -8.50 -11.40 -25.56
N ALA A 42 -7.31 -11.56 -24.98
CA ALA A 42 -6.81 -12.83 -24.44
C ALA A 42 -7.71 -13.34 -23.30
N LEU A 43 -7.98 -12.49 -22.31
CA LEU A 43 -8.85 -12.82 -21.17
C LEU A 43 -10.27 -13.19 -21.63
N LYS A 44 -10.83 -12.43 -22.59
CA LYS A 44 -12.14 -12.74 -23.19
C LYS A 44 -12.13 -14.08 -23.92
N GLY A 45 -11.03 -14.39 -24.64
CA GLY A 45 -10.83 -15.68 -25.30
C GLY A 45 -10.72 -16.86 -24.32
N LEU A 46 -10.31 -16.61 -23.08
CA LEU A 46 -10.31 -17.58 -21.98
C LEU A 46 -11.63 -17.59 -21.19
N GLY A 47 -12.68 -16.91 -21.69
CA GLY A 47 -14.01 -16.90 -21.11
C GLY A 47 -14.21 -15.92 -19.95
N VAL A 48 -13.33 -14.92 -19.78
CA VAL A 48 -13.55 -13.86 -18.78
C VAL A 48 -14.62 -12.90 -19.28
N GLU A 49 -15.65 -12.71 -18.47
CA GLU A 49 -16.78 -11.84 -18.74
C GLU A 49 -16.92 -10.75 -17.67
N LYS A 50 -17.81 -9.80 -17.89
CA LYS A 50 -18.15 -8.77 -16.90
C LYS A 50 -18.64 -9.42 -15.59
N GLY A 51 -18.02 -9.00 -14.48
CA GLY A 51 -18.32 -9.51 -13.14
C GLY A 51 -17.49 -10.71 -12.72
N ASP A 52 -16.73 -11.35 -13.61
CA ASP A 52 -15.74 -12.37 -13.25
C ASP A 52 -14.57 -11.76 -12.48
N HIS A 53 -13.84 -12.59 -11.75
CA HIS A 53 -12.69 -12.15 -10.97
C HIS A 53 -11.39 -12.76 -11.49
N VAL A 54 -10.35 -11.91 -11.57
CA VAL A 54 -9.00 -12.28 -12.03
C VAL A 54 -8.00 -11.98 -10.93
N ALA A 55 -7.35 -13.01 -10.38
CA ALA A 55 -6.35 -12.87 -9.33
C ALA A 55 -4.96 -12.60 -9.90
N PHE A 56 -4.20 -11.70 -9.25
CA PHE A 56 -2.85 -11.31 -9.65
C PHE A 56 -1.83 -11.66 -8.58
N LEU A 57 -0.92 -12.54 -8.88
CA LEU A 57 0.27 -12.88 -8.11
C LEU A 57 1.49 -12.22 -8.78
N LEU A 58 1.48 -10.90 -8.85
CA LEU A 58 2.41 -10.08 -9.63
C LEU A 58 3.12 -9.06 -8.74
N SER A 59 4.38 -8.78 -9.04
CA SER A 59 5.17 -7.69 -8.46
C SER A 59 5.16 -6.44 -9.35
N ASN A 60 6.08 -5.49 -9.07
CA ASN A 60 6.22 -4.25 -9.85
C ASN A 60 6.76 -4.52 -11.25
N THR A 61 5.89 -4.99 -12.13
CA THR A 61 6.20 -5.29 -13.52
C THR A 61 5.12 -4.73 -14.45
N PRO A 62 5.42 -4.52 -15.75
CA PRO A 62 4.42 -4.14 -16.74
C PRO A 62 3.21 -5.09 -16.80
N HIS A 63 3.44 -6.37 -16.51
CA HIS A 63 2.39 -7.38 -16.49
C HIS A 63 1.25 -7.02 -15.52
N PHE A 64 1.60 -6.42 -14.35
CA PHE A 64 0.59 -5.96 -13.39
C PHE A 64 -0.28 -4.85 -13.98
N LEU A 65 0.34 -3.83 -14.57
CA LEU A 65 -0.37 -2.69 -15.15
C LEU A 65 -1.30 -3.15 -16.29
N ILE A 66 -0.76 -3.96 -17.20
CA ILE A 66 -1.52 -4.48 -18.35
C ILE A 66 -2.69 -5.34 -17.85
N SER A 67 -2.44 -6.26 -16.91
CA SER A 67 -3.47 -7.16 -16.39
C SER A 67 -4.58 -6.41 -15.66
N LEU A 68 -4.23 -5.41 -14.84
CA LEU A 68 -5.19 -4.58 -14.11
C LEU A 68 -6.15 -3.86 -15.06
N TYR A 69 -5.59 -3.12 -16.01
CA TYR A 69 -6.39 -2.30 -16.92
C TYR A 69 -7.17 -3.15 -17.94
N ALA A 70 -6.60 -4.28 -18.40
CA ALA A 70 -7.31 -5.23 -19.27
C ALA A 70 -8.49 -5.91 -18.58
N THR A 71 -8.32 -6.30 -17.31
CA THR A 71 -9.42 -6.88 -16.50
C THR A 71 -10.56 -5.87 -16.34
N MET A 72 -10.23 -4.63 -15.96
CA MET A 72 -11.22 -3.56 -15.83
C MET A 72 -11.87 -3.20 -17.17
N ARG A 73 -11.17 -3.31 -18.32
CA ARG A 73 -11.71 -3.07 -19.66
C ARG A 73 -12.85 -4.02 -19.99
N LEU A 74 -12.78 -5.25 -19.52
CA LEU A 74 -13.84 -6.25 -19.66
C LEU A 74 -14.98 -6.09 -18.62
N GLY A 75 -14.87 -5.15 -17.68
CA GLY A 75 -15.79 -5.04 -16.54
C GLY A 75 -15.66 -6.18 -15.54
N ALA A 76 -14.56 -6.91 -15.59
CA ALA A 76 -14.18 -7.90 -14.60
C ALA A 76 -13.45 -7.23 -13.41
N THR A 77 -13.37 -7.93 -12.29
CA THR A 77 -12.78 -7.43 -11.04
C THR A 77 -11.37 -7.99 -10.84
N ALA A 78 -10.40 -7.12 -10.64
CA ALA A 78 -9.03 -7.52 -10.31
C ALA A 78 -8.90 -7.86 -8.82
N VAL A 79 -8.13 -8.91 -8.51
CA VAL A 79 -7.83 -9.33 -7.15
C VAL A 79 -6.30 -9.39 -6.97
N PRO A 80 -5.66 -8.24 -6.72
CA PRO A 80 -4.23 -8.21 -6.42
C PRO A 80 -3.91 -8.95 -5.12
N ILE A 81 -2.96 -9.86 -5.19
CA ILE A 81 -2.53 -10.69 -4.05
C ILE A 81 -1.02 -10.52 -3.87
N ASN A 82 -0.60 -10.37 -2.64
CA ASN A 82 0.82 -10.34 -2.31
C ASN A 82 1.48 -11.68 -2.69
N PRO A 83 2.44 -11.70 -3.64
CA PRO A 83 3.03 -12.93 -4.16
C PRO A 83 3.90 -13.70 -3.15
N ILE A 84 4.23 -13.10 -2.00
CA ILE A 84 5.02 -13.75 -0.94
C ILE A 84 4.17 -14.29 0.21
N TYR A 85 2.85 -14.20 0.12
CA TYR A 85 1.98 -14.91 1.07
C TYR A 85 2.21 -16.41 1.03
N SER A 86 1.90 -17.09 2.13
CA SER A 86 1.96 -18.54 2.17
C SER A 86 0.99 -19.18 1.17
N PRO A 87 1.25 -20.42 0.72
CA PRO A 87 0.35 -21.14 -0.17
C PRO A 87 -1.09 -21.19 0.33
N ASP A 88 -1.28 -21.36 1.65
CA ASP A 88 -2.60 -21.43 2.29
C ASP A 88 -3.33 -20.09 2.28
N GLU A 89 -2.61 -18.98 2.50
CA GLU A 89 -3.18 -17.64 2.40
C GLU A 89 -3.59 -17.32 0.96
N ILE A 90 -2.73 -17.64 -0.01
CA ILE A 90 -3.04 -17.47 -1.44
C ILE A 90 -4.26 -18.31 -1.83
N ALA A 91 -4.30 -19.58 -1.43
CA ALA A 91 -5.43 -20.47 -1.71
C ALA A 91 -6.72 -19.95 -1.07
N TYR A 92 -6.65 -19.45 0.16
CA TYR A 92 -7.80 -18.83 0.81
C TYR A 92 -8.32 -17.63 0.01
N ILE A 93 -7.44 -16.71 -0.39
CA ILE A 93 -7.84 -15.48 -1.10
C ILE A 93 -8.43 -15.82 -2.47
N VAL A 94 -7.77 -16.67 -3.25
CA VAL A 94 -8.24 -17.07 -4.58
C VAL A 94 -9.61 -17.74 -4.51
N ASN A 95 -9.81 -18.66 -3.57
CA ASN A 95 -11.12 -19.33 -3.39
C ASN A 95 -12.18 -18.39 -2.84
N ASN A 96 -11.86 -17.55 -1.84
CA ASN A 96 -12.83 -16.64 -1.24
C ASN A 96 -13.28 -15.57 -2.24
N SER A 97 -12.37 -15.11 -3.10
CA SER A 97 -12.67 -14.13 -4.14
C SER A 97 -13.36 -14.72 -5.39
N ASP A 98 -13.61 -16.02 -5.46
CA ASP A 98 -14.14 -16.69 -6.65
C ASP A 98 -13.35 -16.40 -7.93
N ALA A 99 -12.03 -16.28 -7.81
CA ALA A 99 -11.18 -15.98 -8.96
C ALA A 99 -11.22 -17.12 -9.99
N LYS A 100 -11.57 -16.78 -11.22
CA LYS A 100 -11.68 -17.70 -12.36
C LYS A 100 -10.34 -17.87 -13.10
N VAL A 101 -9.55 -16.81 -13.11
CA VAL A 101 -8.22 -16.77 -13.76
C VAL A 101 -7.20 -16.28 -12.74
N VAL A 102 -6.01 -16.90 -12.77
CA VAL A 102 -4.84 -16.47 -12.01
C VAL A 102 -3.74 -16.02 -12.96
N VAL A 103 -3.27 -14.80 -12.81
CA VAL A 103 -2.10 -14.26 -13.53
C VAL A 103 -0.93 -14.23 -12.54
N ALA A 104 0.14 -14.95 -12.83
CA ALA A 104 1.25 -15.12 -11.90
C ALA A 104 2.61 -14.95 -12.58
N LEU A 105 3.62 -14.48 -11.84
CA LEU A 105 5.01 -14.55 -12.29
C LEU A 105 5.49 -15.99 -12.38
N ASP A 106 6.38 -16.27 -13.33
CA ASP A 106 6.99 -17.58 -13.54
C ASP A 106 7.73 -18.14 -12.33
N ALA A 107 8.26 -17.29 -11.46
CA ALA A 107 8.82 -17.69 -10.18
C ALA A 107 7.82 -18.45 -9.27
N LEU A 108 6.50 -18.24 -9.49
CA LEU A 108 5.41 -18.89 -8.75
C LEU A 108 4.88 -20.15 -9.45
N LEU A 109 5.47 -20.58 -10.56
CA LEU A 109 5.07 -21.79 -11.27
C LEU A 109 5.03 -23.05 -10.35
N PRO A 110 6.01 -23.28 -9.44
CA PRO A 110 5.94 -24.39 -8.49
C PRO A 110 4.75 -24.28 -7.51
N LEU A 111 4.30 -23.06 -7.18
CA LEU A 111 3.11 -22.84 -6.37
C LEU A 111 1.85 -23.23 -7.16
N VAL A 112 1.74 -22.80 -8.41
CA VAL A 112 0.62 -23.14 -9.31
C VAL A 112 0.51 -24.66 -9.44
N GLU A 113 1.63 -25.37 -9.65
CA GLU A 113 1.68 -26.83 -9.73
C GLU A 113 1.17 -27.51 -8.47
N LYS A 114 1.51 -27.01 -7.28
CA LYS A 114 1.09 -27.59 -6.00
C LYS A 114 -0.34 -27.19 -5.61
N ALA A 115 -0.73 -25.96 -5.89
CA ALA A 115 -1.98 -25.39 -5.40
C ALA A 115 -3.19 -25.69 -6.29
N HIS A 116 -3.02 -26.10 -7.57
CA HIS A 116 -4.13 -26.25 -8.51
C HIS A 116 -5.27 -27.15 -7.99
N LYS A 117 -4.95 -28.20 -7.21
CA LYS A 117 -5.98 -29.08 -6.59
C LYS A 117 -6.77 -28.38 -5.49
N ALA A 118 -6.16 -27.39 -4.82
CA ALA A 118 -6.82 -26.56 -3.81
C ALA A 118 -7.60 -25.38 -4.40
N LEU A 119 -7.54 -25.16 -5.71
CA LEU A 119 -8.14 -24.06 -6.44
C LEU A 119 -9.14 -24.54 -7.51
N PRO A 120 -10.22 -25.24 -7.13
CA PRO A 120 -11.10 -25.91 -8.07
C PRO A 120 -11.85 -24.96 -9.01
N ALA A 121 -12.08 -23.71 -8.61
CA ALA A 121 -12.77 -22.69 -9.40
C ALA A 121 -11.87 -22.04 -10.47
N VAL A 122 -10.56 -22.22 -10.39
CA VAL A 122 -9.63 -21.64 -11.35
C VAL A 122 -9.63 -22.44 -12.65
N GLU A 123 -10.03 -21.76 -13.71
CA GLU A 123 -10.11 -22.33 -15.06
C GLU A 123 -8.83 -22.14 -15.86
N SER A 124 -8.09 -21.04 -15.61
CA SER A 124 -6.88 -20.71 -16.36
C SER A 124 -5.81 -20.05 -15.48
N TYR A 125 -4.55 -20.41 -15.75
CA TYR A 125 -3.36 -19.80 -15.18
C TYR A 125 -2.57 -19.12 -16.29
N ILE A 126 -2.27 -17.85 -16.17
CA ILE A 126 -1.47 -17.08 -17.12
C ILE A 126 -0.13 -16.79 -16.48
N ILE A 127 0.94 -17.30 -17.05
CA ILE A 127 2.31 -17.17 -16.54
C ILE A 127 3.00 -16.03 -17.27
N CYS A 128 3.45 -15.04 -16.50
CA CYS A 128 4.24 -13.91 -16.96
C CYS A 128 5.72 -14.30 -16.92
N GLU A 129 6.32 -14.40 -18.09
CA GLU A 129 7.69 -14.85 -18.25
C GLU A 129 8.68 -13.74 -17.91
N THR A 130 9.51 -13.98 -16.91
CA THR A 130 10.67 -13.14 -16.55
C THR A 130 12.00 -13.89 -16.74
N ASP A 131 11.96 -15.23 -16.81
CA ASP A 131 13.08 -16.13 -17.06
C ASP A 131 12.96 -16.73 -18.49
N PRO A 132 13.99 -16.64 -19.34
CA PRO A 132 13.98 -17.28 -20.66
C PRO A 132 13.69 -18.79 -20.66
N ALA A 133 13.96 -19.49 -19.55
CA ALA A 133 13.68 -20.92 -19.41
C ALA A 133 12.21 -21.24 -19.05
N THR A 134 11.35 -20.25 -18.83
CA THR A 134 9.95 -20.44 -18.44
C THR A 134 9.15 -21.31 -19.40
N PRO A 135 9.26 -21.18 -20.75
CA PRO A 135 8.54 -22.06 -21.68
C PRO A 135 8.89 -23.54 -21.50
N GLU A 136 10.17 -23.86 -21.21
CA GLU A 136 10.61 -25.24 -20.95
C GLU A 136 10.04 -25.77 -19.63
N LYS A 137 10.02 -24.93 -18.57
CA LYS A 137 9.42 -25.27 -17.29
C LYS A 137 7.90 -25.51 -17.40
N MET A 138 7.20 -24.68 -18.16
CA MET A 138 5.78 -24.87 -18.44
C MET A 138 5.49 -26.17 -19.21
N ALA A 139 6.36 -26.54 -20.14
CA ALA A 139 6.24 -27.79 -20.91
C ALA A 139 6.40 -29.05 -20.03
N GLN A 140 7.04 -28.93 -18.86
CA GLN A 140 7.28 -30.03 -17.92
C GLN A 140 6.17 -30.17 -16.86
N LEU A 141 5.16 -29.28 -16.86
CA LEU A 141 4.03 -29.36 -15.91
C LEU A 141 3.23 -30.65 -16.12
N PRO A 142 2.62 -31.20 -15.04
CA PRO A 142 1.69 -32.31 -15.14
C PRO A 142 0.54 -32.01 -16.12
N GLU A 143 0.11 -33.00 -16.88
CA GLU A 143 -0.97 -32.85 -17.89
C GLU A 143 -2.27 -32.27 -17.31
N GLU A 144 -2.57 -32.57 -16.04
CA GLU A 144 -3.72 -32.04 -15.32
C GLU A 144 -3.72 -30.51 -15.23
N VAL A 145 -2.55 -29.88 -15.18
CA VAL A 145 -2.34 -28.43 -15.06
C VAL A 145 -2.03 -27.81 -16.40
N LYS A 146 -1.24 -28.48 -17.21
CA LYS A 146 -0.69 -28.01 -18.49
C LYS A 146 -1.77 -27.48 -19.45
N GLY A 147 -2.92 -28.17 -19.52
CA GLY A 147 -4.05 -27.73 -20.34
C GLY A 147 -4.72 -26.43 -19.92
N LYS A 148 -4.41 -25.93 -18.70
CA LYS A 148 -4.95 -24.70 -18.13
C LYS A 148 -3.91 -23.58 -18.05
N VAL A 149 -2.65 -23.82 -18.43
CA VAL A 149 -1.53 -22.87 -18.28
C VAL A 149 -1.22 -22.22 -19.61
N TYR A 150 -1.18 -20.90 -19.63
CA TYR A 150 -0.95 -20.08 -20.80
C TYR A 150 0.25 -19.15 -20.58
N SER A 151 1.03 -18.90 -21.63
CA SER A 151 2.10 -17.91 -21.65
C SER A 151 1.51 -16.52 -21.85
N PHE A 152 1.86 -15.55 -21.02
CA PHE A 152 1.44 -14.16 -21.15
C PHE A 152 1.92 -13.58 -22.49
N THR A 153 3.21 -13.73 -22.79
CA THR A 153 3.80 -13.28 -24.06
C THR A 153 3.16 -13.98 -25.25
N GLY A 154 2.90 -15.29 -25.12
CA GLY A 154 2.21 -16.06 -26.17
C GLY A 154 0.79 -15.59 -26.41
N LEU A 155 0.06 -15.21 -25.38
CA LEU A 155 -1.29 -14.62 -25.49
C LEU A 155 -1.23 -13.25 -26.17
N LEU A 156 -0.29 -12.37 -25.76
CA LEU A 156 -0.12 -11.07 -26.40
C LEU A 156 0.21 -11.18 -27.89
N GLY A 157 0.99 -12.22 -28.30
CA GLY A 157 1.37 -12.41 -29.70
C GLY A 157 0.28 -13.03 -30.60
N LYS A 158 -0.78 -13.60 -30.01
CA LYS A 158 -1.78 -14.37 -30.77
C LYS A 158 -3.21 -13.83 -30.66
N SER A 159 -3.51 -13.06 -29.60
CA SER A 159 -4.88 -12.60 -29.35
C SER A 159 -5.25 -11.39 -30.20
N THR A 160 -6.49 -11.34 -30.62
CA THR A 160 -7.05 -10.17 -31.29
C THR A 160 -7.36 -9.10 -30.24
N PRO A 161 -6.99 -7.83 -30.46
CA PRO A 161 -7.31 -6.74 -29.54
C PRO A 161 -8.83 -6.62 -29.32
N HIS A 162 -9.23 -6.50 -28.06
CA HIS A 162 -10.59 -6.13 -27.68
C HIS A 162 -10.64 -4.63 -27.39
N THR A 163 -11.11 -3.86 -28.37
CA THR A 163 -11.10 -2.38 -28.32
C THR A 163 -12.30 -1.79 -27.61
N GLU A 164 -13.38 -2.55 -27.49
CA GLU A 164 -14.59 -2.11 -26.78
C GLU A 164 -14.36 -2.03 -25.26
N PHE A 165 -15.06 -1.11 -24.62
CA PHE A 165 -15.14 -1.02 -23.17
C PHE A 165 -16.46 -1.61 -22.69
N ALA A 166 -16.40 -2.47 -21.68
CA ALA A 166 -17.62 -2.94 -21.04
C ALA A 166 -18.39 -1.76 -20.43
N GLU A 167 -19.70 -1.78 -20.57
CA GLU A 167 -20.55 -0.85 -19.83
C GLU A 167 -20.49 -1.18 -18.34
N VAL A 168 -19.74 -0.39 -17.58
CA VAL A 168 -19.65 -0.49 -16.13
C VAL A 168 -20.38 0.65 -15.44
N LYS A 169 -21.06 0.34 -14.34
CA LYS A 169 -21.63 1.34 -13.45
C LYS A 169 -20.55 1.83 -12.48
N ALA A 170 -20.71 3.04 -11.96
CA ALA A 170 -19.83 3.60 -10.94
C ALA A 170 -19.66 2.66 -9.73
N ALA A 171 -20.75 2.00 -9.31
CA ALA A 171 -20.80 1.08 -8.19
C ALA A 171 -20.44 -0.39 -8.51
N ASP A 172 -20.04 -0.71 -9.76
CA ASP A 172 -19.52 -2.04 -10.10
C ASP A 172 -18.12 -2.19 -9.49
N ASN A 173 -17.78 -3.40 -9.00
CA ASN A 173 -16.47 -3.67 -8.44
C ASN A 173 -15.40 -3.60 -9.54
N ALA A 174 -14.30 -2.92 -9.25
CA ALA A 174 -13.13 -2.88 -10.12
C ALA A 174 -11.96 -3.68 -9.51
N VAL A 175 -11.81 -3.60 -8.18
CA VAL A 175 -10.75 -4.30 -7.44
C VAL A 175 -11.31 -4.85 -6.13
N ILE A 176 -10.86 -6.02 -5.71
CA ILE A 176 -11.01 -6.54 -4.34
C ILE A 176 -9.63 -6.65 -3.73
N LEU A 177 -9.37 -5.89 -2.67
CA LEU A 177 -8.10 -5.91 -1.95
C LEU A 177 -8.25 -6.62 -0.61
N TYR A 178 -7.45 -7.67 -0.40
CA TYR A 178 -7.46 -8.40 0.85
C TYR A 178 -6.55 -7.76 1.89
N THR A 179 -7.13 -7.44 3.05
CA THR A 179 -6.41 -6.88 4.19
C THR A 179 -6.26 -7.93 5.29
N SER A 180 -5.15 -7.88 6.02
CA SER A 180 -4.96 -8.71 7.21
C SER A 180 -5.96 -8.26 8.29
N GLY A 181 -7.10 -8.94 8.35
CA GLY A 181 -8.12 -8.67 9.35
C GLY A 181 -7.63 -8.87 10.78
N THR A 182 -8.25 -8.15 11.72
CA THR A 182 -7.99 -8.30 13.16
C THR A 182 -8.43 -9.65 13.71
N THR A 183 -9.31 -10.36 12.99
CA THR A 183 -9.95 -11.62 13.39
C THR A 183 -9.26 -12.88 12.83
N GLY A 184 -8.11 -12.75 12.19
CA GLY A 184 -7.27 -13.87 11.74
C GLY A 184 -7.37 -14.23 10.26
N LYS A 185 -8.52 -14.05 9.60
CA LYS A 185 -8.65 -14.28 8.14
C LYS A 185 -8.66 -12.97 7.37
N PRO A 186 -7.98 -12.89 6.21
CA PRO A 186 -8.01 -11.70 5.36
C PRO A 186 -9.44 -11.36 4.91
N LYS A 187 -9.78 -10.06 4.89
CA LYS A 187 -11.06 -9.52 4.42
C LYS A 187 -10.87 -8.82 3.08
N GLY A 188 -11.71 -9.12 2.10
CA GLY A 188 -11.64 -8.51 0.77
C GLY A 188 -12.44 -7.20 0.71
N ALA A 189 -11.78 -6.04 0.75
CA ALA A 189 -12.43 -4.75 0.55
C ALA A 189 -12.81 -4.57 -0.93
N MET A 190 -14.08 -4.38 -1.21
CA MET A 190 -14.61 -4.15 -2.57
C MET A 190 -14.46 -2.68 -2.94
N LEU A 191 -13.55 -2.39 -3.88
CA LEU A 191 -13.33 -1.05 -4.42
C LEU A 191 -14.00 -0.95 -5.79
N THR A 192 -14.92 -0.01 -5.91
CA THR A 192 -15.68 0.22 -7.15
C THR A 192 -14.88 1.07 -8.15
N HIS A 193 -15.35 1.14 -9.39
CA HIS A 193 -14.78 2.04 -10.39
C HIS A 193 -14.80 3.49 -9.93
N GLU A 194 -15.84 3.92 -9.21
CA GLU A 194 -15.93 5.26 -8.64
C GLU A 194 -14.92 5.49 -7.53
N ASN A 195 -14.79 4.52 -6.61
CA ASN A 195 -13.85 4.64 -5.49
C ASN A 195 -12.42 4.87 -5.99
N LEU A 196 -11.95 4.02 -6.91
CA LEU A 196 -10.60 4.10 -7.45
C LEU A 196 -10.38 5.36 -8.31
N TYR A 197 -11.36 5.69 -9.16
CA TYR A 197 -11.24 6.85 -10.04
C TYR A 197 -11.25 8.16 -9.25
N SER A 198 -12.20 8.33 -8.32
CA SER A 198 -12.30 9.55 -7.52
C SER A 198 -11.06 9.76 -6.67
N ASN A 199 -10.58 8.71 -5.98
CA ASN A 199 -9.41 8.84 -5.13
C ASN A 199 -8.13 9.13 -5.94
N ALA A 200 -7.93 8.46 -7.07
CA ALA A 200 -6.78 8.72 -7.94
C ALA A 200 -6.80 10.14 -8.53
N ARG A 201 -7.98 10.63 -8.96
CA ARG A 201 -8.16 12.01 -9.43
C ARG A 201 -7.86 13.01 -8.33
N ASP A 202 -8.48 12.83 -7.16
CA ASP A 202 -8.41 13.77 -6.05
C ASP A 202 -6.99 13.83 -5.45
N VAL A 203 -6.29 12.68 -5.40
CA VAL A 203 -4.87 12.61 -5.04
C VAL A 203 -3.99 13.31 -6.08
N GLY A 204 -4.21 13.04 -7.36
CA GLY A 204 -3.46 13.69 -8.44
C GLY A 204 -3.59 15.20 -8.41
N GLU A 205 -4.79 15.72 -8.19
CA GLU A 205 -5.06 17.15 -8.08
C GLU A 205 -4.45 17.72 -6.79
N TYR A 206 -4.63 17.09 -5.64
CA TYR A 206 -4.12 17.54 -4.35
C TYR A 206 -2.59 17.63 -4.32
N LEU A 207 -1.90 16.63 -4.87
CA LEU A 207 -0.44 16.58 -4.98
C LEU A 207 0.10 17.29 -6.23
N GLN A 208 -0.78 17.94 -7.01
CA GLN A 208 -0.44 18.65 -8.25
C GLN A 208 0.41 17.79 -9.19
N ILE A 209 0.05 16.51 -9.33
CA ILE A 209 0.70 15.62 -10.28
C ILE A 209 0.26 16.02 -11.69
N GLY A 210 1.20 16.23 -12.58
CA GLY A 210 0.96 16.65 -13.96
C GLY A 210 1.66 15.76 -14.98
N ALA A 211 1.36 16.01 -16.24
CA ALA A 211 1.83 15.21 -17.37
C ALA A 211 3.36 15.19 -17.54
N ASN A 212 4.08 16.12 -16.94
CA ASN A 212 5.55 16.18 -16.99
C ASN A 212 6.21 15.47 -15.81
N ASP A 213 5.41 15.00 -14.83
CA ASP A 213 5.95 14.29 -13.69
C ASP A 213 6.41 12.88 -14.05
N ARG A 214 7.46 12.45 -13.37
CA ARG A 214 8.03 11.12 -13.43
C ARG A 214 8.08 10.56 -12.01
N ILE A 215 7.31 9.51 -11.76
CA ILE A 215 7.06 8.97 -10.42
C ILE A 215 7.82 7.67 -10.23
N ILE A 216 8.65 7.56 -9.19
CA ILE A 216 9.29 6.30 -8.82
C ILE A 216 8.26 5.37 -8.17
N ALA A 217 8.02 4.23 -8.82
CA ALA A 217 7.12 3.17 -8.34
C ALA A 217 7.93 1.99 -7.78
N THR A 218 8.42 2.14 -6.55
CA THR A 218 9.14 1.09 -5.82
C THR A 218 8.27 0.45 -4.72
N LEU A 219 7.18 1.11 -4.33
CA LEU A 219 6.17 0.51 -3.46
C LEU A 219 5.48 -0.66 -4.15
N PRO A 220 5.12 -1.74 -3.42
CA PRO A 220 4.44 -2.88 -4.01
C PRO A 220 3.11 -2.50 -4.68
N VAL A 221 3.00 -2.67 -6.00
CA VAL A 221 1.82 -2.25 -6.80
C VAL A 221 0.55 -3.02 -6.48
N PHE A 222 0.65 -4.19 -5.85
CA PHE A 222 -0.49 -4.94 -5.33
C PHE A 222 -1.08 -4.35 -4.04
N HIS A 223 -0.39 -3.40 -3.42
CA HIS A 223 -0.87 -2.69 -2.23
C HIS A 223 -1.57 -1.39 -2.64
N VAL A 224 -2.67 -1.07 -1.96
CA VAL A 224 -3.55 0.06 -2.31
C VAL A 224 -2.83 1.42 -2.35
N PHE A 225 -1.83 1.65 -1.51
CA PHE A 225 -1.05 2.89 -1.51
C PHE A 225 -0.33 3.07 -2.86
N ALA A 226 0.41 2.06 -3.30
CA ALA A 226 1.05 2.10 -4.61
C ALA A 226 0.04 2.16 -5.76
N LEU A 227 -1.01 1.33 -5.68
CA LEU A 227 -2.05 1.25 -6.70
C LEU A 227 -2.66 2.63 -7.01
N THR A 228 -2.90 3.45 -6.00
CA THR A 228 -3.47 4.79 -6.21
C THR A 228 -2.41 5.85 -6.42
N VAL A 229 -1.43 5.99 -5.51
CA VAL A 229 -0.54 7.16 -5.50
C VAL A 229 0.55 7.08 -6.58
N VAL A 230 1.06 5.86 -6.89
CA VAL A 230 2.15 5.71 -7.88
C VAL A 230 1.73 5.04 -9.18
N VAL A 231 0.48 4.56 -9.28
CA VAL A 231 -0.05 3.96 -10.52
C VAL A 231 -1.23 4.78 -11.05
N ASN A 232 -2.38 4.72 -10.38
CA ASN A 232 -3.61 5.26 -10.97
C ASN A 232 -3.61 6.80 -11.05
N ALA A 233 -3.17 7.51 -10.01
CA ALA A 233 -3.14 8.97 -10.03
C ALA A 233 -2.18 9.52 -11.11
N PRO A 234 -0.93 9.03 -11.23
CA PRO A 234 -0.05 9.44 -12.33
C PRO A 234 -0.62 9.14 -13.72
N LEU A 235 -1.13 7.93 -13.93
CA LEU A 235 -1.68 7.54 -15.25
C LEU A 235 -2.89 8.39 -15.65
N LEU A 236 -3.75 8.78 -14.69
CA LEU A 236 -4.88 9.68 -14.97
C LEU A 236 -4.44 11.08 -15.39
N GLN A 237 -3.27 11.53 -14.93
CA GLN A 237 -2.71 12.85 -15.22
C GLN A 237 -1.78 12.86 -16.44
N GLY A 238 -1.55 11.71 -17.08
CA GLY A 238 -0.64 11.59 -18.21
C GLY A 238 0.84 11.62 -17.81
N ALA A 239 1.16 11.39 -16.55
CA ALA A 239 2.53 11.31 -16.04
C ALA A 239 3.21 9.99 -16.41
N THR A 240 4.52 9.89 -16.20
CA THR A 240 5.32 8.70 -16.44
C THR A 240 5.62 7.95 -15.15
N ILE A 241 5.42 6.63 -15.13
CA ILE A 241 5.78 5.77 -14.01
C ILE A 241 7.14 5.12 -14.27
N ILE A 242 8.06 5.25 -13.33
CA ILE A 242 9.35 4.54 -13.35
C ILE A 242 9.20 3.32 -12.46
N LEU A 243 8.93 2.17 -13.07
CA LEU A 243 8.74 0.90 -12.36
C LEU A 243 10.09 0.36 -11.87
N VAL A 244 10.22 0.23 -10.56
CA VAL A 244 11.37 -0.39 -9.89
C VAL A 244 10.91 -1.72 -9.29
N PRO A 245 11.48 -2.87 -9.72
CA PRO A 245 10.97 -4.20 -9.36
C PRO A 245 10.89 -4.46 -7.87
N ARG A 246 11.86 -3.94 -7.11
CA ARG A 246 11.95 -4.04 -5.65
C ARG A 246 12.68 -2.83 -5.07
N PHE A 247 12.40 -2.51 -3.83
CA PHE A 247 13.12 -1.44 -3.15
C PHE A 247 14.58 -1.83 -2.89
N ASN A 248 15.47 -1.01 -3.41
CA ASN A 248 16.88 -0.95 -3.06
C ASN A 248 17.28 0.53 -3.04
N PRO A 249 17.79 1.07 -1.92
CA PRO A 249 18.06 2.51 -1.80
C PRO A 249 18.94 3.04 -2.93
N LYS A 250 20.03 2.31 -3.27
CA LYS A 250 20.95 2.72 -4.32
C LYS A 250 20.27 2.72 -5.70
N GLU A 251 19.53 1.67 -6.03
CA GLU A 251 18.81 1.58 -7.32
C GLU A 251 17.74 2.68 -7.44
N VAL A 252 17.14 3.12 -6.31
CA VAL A 252 16.19 4.24 -6.29
C VAL A 252 16.88 5.54 -6.63
N PHE A 253 18.05 5.84 -6.01
CA PHE A 253 18.83 7.04 -6.37
C PHE A 253 19.31 7.01 -7.83
N ASP A 254 19.81 5.87 -8.29
CA ASP A 254 20.23 5.68 -9.68
C ASP A 254 19.06 5.92 -10.65
N ALA A 255 17.85 5.47 -10.30
CA ALA A 255 16.64 5.70 -11.09
C ALA A 255 16.20 7.17 -11.06
N ILE A 256 16.21 7.82 -9.89
CA ILE A 256 15.87 9.25 -9.76
C ILE A 256 16.79 10.07 -10.66
N LYS A 257 18.08 9.86 -10.58
CA LYS A 257 19.08 10.56 -11.40
C LYS A 257 18.91 10.27 -12.89
N LYS A 258 18.78 9.00 -13.26
CA LYS A 258 18.69 8.57 -14.67
C LYS A 258 17.46 9.12 -15.37
N TYR A 259 16.32 9.10 -14.69
CA TYR A 259 15.04 9.49 -15.27
C TYR A 259 14.62 10.90 -14.89
N GLU A 260 15.45 11.64 -14.12
CA GLU A 260 15.10 12.94 -13.55
C GLU A 260 13.71 12.88 -12.89
N ALA A 261 13.51 11.90 -12.01
CA ALA A 261 12.22 11.67 -11.39
C ALA A 261 11.84 12.86 -10.50
N SER A 262 10.58 13.27 -10.59
CA SER A 262 10.07 14.46 -9.90
C SER A 262 9.28 14.15 -8.64
N VAL A 263 8.82 12.90 -8.50
CA VAL A 263 8.04 12.45 -7.35
C VAL A 263 8.58 11.11 -6.85
N PHE A 264 8.82 11.04 -5.55
CA PHE A 264 9.15 9.80 -4.85
C PHE A 264 8.10 9.50 -3.77
N ALA A 265 7.52 8.31 -3.78
CA ALA A 265 6.61 7.86 -2.75
C ALA A 265 7.16 6.60 -2.05
N GLY A 266 7.15 6.62 -0.72
CA GLY A 266 7.71 5.54 0.09
C GLY A 266 7.03 5.40 1.45
N VAL A 267 7.43 4.37 2.18
CA VAL A 267 7.11 4.21 3.60
C VAL A 267 8.28 4.71 4.45
N PRO A 268 8.09 5.05 5.74
CA PRO A 268 9.15 5.61 6.58
C PRO A 268 10.43 4.78 6.61
N THR A 269 10.34 3.45 6.59
CA THR A 269 11.51 2.57 6.51
C THR A 269 12.34 2.76 5.24
N MET A 270 11.71 3.05 4.11
CA MET A 270 12.42 3.36 2.86
C MET A 270 13.19 4.68 3.00
N PHE A 271 12.56 5.72 3.54
CA PHE A 271 13.22 6.99 3.83
C PHE A 271 14.39 6.82 4.78
N ASN A 272 14.22 5.99 5.82
CA ASN A 272 15.29 5.72 6.78
C ASN A 272 16.51 5.04 6.13
N PHE A 273 16.29 4.00 5.31
CA PHE A 273 17.37 3.33 4.57
C PHE A 273 18.07 4.27 3.58
N MET A 274 17.30 5.09 2.87
CA MET A 274 17.86 6.09 1.95
C MET A 274 18.68 7.14 2.70
N ASN A 275 18.19 7.59 3.86
CA ASN A 275 18.89 8.58 4.68
C ASN A 275 20.25 8.09 5.22
N GLN A 276 20.35 6.78 5.48
CA GLN A 276 21.56 6.14 6.05
C GLN A 276 22.55 5.65 4.99
N LEU A 277 22.16 5.66 3.70
CA LEU A 277 23.05 5.18 2.67
C LEU A 277 24.34 6.02 2.63
N PRO A 278 25.55 5.41 2.81
CA PRO A 278 26.81 6.12 2.71
C PRO A 278 27.07 6.55 1.25
N ASP A 279 27.89 7.57 1.09
CA ASP A 279 28.43 8.03 -0.20
C ASP A 279 27.38 8.45 -1.24
N ILE A 280 26.16 8.82 -0.82
CA ILE A 280 25.16 9.42 -1.68
C ILE A 280 25.36 10.94 -1.74
N ASP A 281 25.46 11.47 -2.95
CA ASP A 281 25.39 12.90 -3.19
C ASP A 281 23.92 13.37 -3.06
N PRO A 282 23.60 14.27 -2.11
CA PRO A 282 22.25 14.82 -2.01
C PRO A 282 21.74 15.45 -3.33
N ALA A 283 22.65 15.92 -4.19
CA ALA A 283 22.31 16.45 -5.51
C ALA A 283 21.67 15.39 -6.44
N ASP A 284 21.89 14.10 -6.21
CA ASP A 284 21.23 13.02 -6.96
C ASP A 284 19.70 12.97 -6.71
N PHE A 285 19.22 13.66 -5.66
CA PHE A 285 17.79 13.80 -5.35
C PHE A 285 17.18 15.13 -5.83
N ALA A 286 17.96 16.03 -6.41
CA ALA A 286 17.56 17.40 -6.73
C ALA A 286 16.40 17.54 -7.73
N SER A 287 16.13 16.52 -8.57
CA SER A 287 14.99 16.53 -9.49
C SER A 287 13.66 16.26 -8.77
N VAL A 288 13.68 15.70 -7.56
CA VAL A 288 12.47 15.38 -6.80
C VAL A 288 11.88 16.64 -6.17
N ARG A 289 10.78 17.11 -6.72
CA ARG A 289 10.02 18.25 -6.19
C ARG A 289 9.10 17.88 -5.03
N LEU A 290 8.72 16.61 -4.93
CA LEU A 290 7.77 16.11 -3.95
C LEU A 290 8.14 14.70 -3.49
N ALA A 291 8.31 14.53 -2.19
CA ALA A 291 8.37 13.23 -1.54
C ALA A 291 7.06 12.97 -0.79
N VAL A 292 6.53 11.75 -0.88
CA VAL A 292 5.26 11.34 -0.26
C VAL A 292 5.53 10.19 0.69
N SER A 293 5.17 10.33 1.96
CA SER A 293 5.24 9.27 2.96
C SER A 293 3.86 8.79 3.38
N GLY A 294 3.68 7.48 3.52
CA GLY A 294 2.43 6.89 3.97
C GLY A 294 2.57 5.43 4.39
N GLY A 295 1.45 4.79 4.71
CA GLY A 295 1.40 3.38 5.14
C GLY A 295 1.77 3.13 6.60
N SER A 296 2.55 4.00 7.21
CA SER A 296 2.81 4.08 8.66
C SER A 296 3.20 5.50 9.03
N ALA A 297 3.19 5.81 10.34
CA ALA A 297 3.57 7.12 10.83
C ALA A 297 5.03 7.43 10.51
N MET A 298 5.31 8.63 10.04
CA MET A 298 6.65 9.13 9.78
C MET A 298 7.23 9.71 11.07
N PRO A 299 8.33 9.14 11.64
CA PRO A 299 9.00 9.76 12.79
C PRO A 299 9.42 11.19 12.49
N VAL A 300 9.08 12.12 13.36
CA VAL A 300 9.36 13.56 13.15
C VAL A 300 10.85 13.83 12.96
N ALA A 301 11.69 13.16 13.74
CA ALA A 301 13.15 13.28 13.61
C ALA A 301 13.65 12.82 12.23
N LEU A 302 13.12 11.69 11.72
CA LEU A 302 13.48 11.18 10.39
C LEU A 302 13.02 12.13 9.29
N LEU A 303 11.78 12.68 9.41
CA LEU A 303 11.25 13.65 8.46
C LEU A 303 12.18 14.85 8.32
N HIS A 304 12.54 15.50 9.44
CA HIS A 304 13.42 16.66 9.41
C HIS A 304 14.82 16.33 8.88
N ASN A 305 15.41 15.23 9.31
CA ASN A 305 16.75 14.81 8.85
C ASN A 305 16.77 14.54 7.34
N PHE A 306 15.71 13.94 6.79
CA PHE A 306 15.62 13.66 5.37
C PHE A 306 15.40 14.94 4.55
N GLU A 307 14.48 15.81 5.00
CA GLU A 307 14.21 17.09 4.35
C GLU A 307 15.44 18.01 4.31
N GLU A 308 16.19 18.08 5.42
CA GLU A 308 17.44 18.85 5.51
C GLU A 308 18.52 18.27 4.59
N LYS A 309 18.73 16.94 4.64
CA LYS A 309 19.79 16.28 3.85
C LYS A 309 19.57 16.41 2.35
N PHE A 310 18.34 16.23 1.87
CA PHE A 310 18.01 16.15 0.44
C PHE A 310 17.32 17.40 -0.11
N ASN A 311 17.11 18.42 0.72
CA ASN A 311 16.43 19.67 0.37
C ASN A 311 15.08 19.43 -0.37
N VAL A 312 14.30 18.49 0.12
CA VAL A 312 13.00 18.10 -0.41
C VAL A 312 11.94 18.17 0.69
N ARG A 313 10.70 18.45 0.33
CA ARG A 313 9.58 18.44 1.27
C ARG A 313 8.84 17.11 1.23
N ILE A 314 8.57 16.53 2.41
CA ILE A 314 7.78 15.31 2.54
C ILE A 314 6.32 15.68 2.85
N SER A 315 5.39 15.23 2.01
CA SER A 315 3.97 15.24 2.31
C SER A 315 3.60 13.90 2.94
N GLU A 316 3.37 13.87 4.26
CA GLU A 316 2.87 12.69 4.95
C GLU A 316 1.37 12.58 4.73
N GLY A 317 0.89 11.37 4.42
CA GLY A 317 -0.51 11.08 4.22
C GLY A 317 -1.00 9.85 4.95
N TYR A 318 -2.31 9.76 5.08
CA TYR A 318 -3.00 8.67 5.72
C TYR A 318 -4.04 8.07 4.79
N GLY A 319 -4.19 6.76 4.92
CA GLY A 319 -5.22 6.01 4.23
C GLY A 319 -5.27 4.55 4.65
N LEU A 320 -6.32 3.88 4.19
CA LEU A 320 -6.56 2.47 4.44
C LEU A 320 -7.19 1.82 3.20
N SER A 321 -7.06 0.52 3.06
CA SER A 321 -7.56 -0.20 1.87
C SER A 321 -9.05 0.05 1.65
N GLU A 322 -9.79 0.17 2.73
CA GLU A 322 -11.23 0.44 2.76
C GLU A 322 -11.61 1.86 2.27
N ALA A 323 -10.62 2.74 2.03
CA ALA A 323 -10.83 4.10 1.52
C ALA A 323 -10.06 4.42 0.22
N SER A 324 -9.51 3.43 -0.51
CA SER A 324 -8.97 3.48 -1.88
C SER A 324 -7.62 4.21 -2.17
N PRO A 325 -6.66 4.50 -1.28
CA PRO A 325 -6.74 4.48 0.16
C PRO A 325 -6.87 5.85 0.81
N VAL A 326 -6.53 6.94 0.09
CA VAL A 326 -6.12 8.21 0.69
C VAL A 326 -7.31 8.99 1.23
N THR A 327 -7.18 9.45 2.46
CA THR A 327 -8.17 10.33 3.09
C THR A 327 -7.57 11.68 3.48
N CYS A 328 -6.29 11.71 3.85
CA CYS A 328 -5.56 12.92 4.24
C CYS A 328 -4.18 12.96 3.60
N PHE A 329 -3.71 14.18 3.33
CA PHE A 329 -2.32 14.50 3.05
C PHE A 329 -1.92 15.82 3.68
N ASN A 330 -0.66 15.96 4.10
CA ASN A 330 -0.09 17.25 4.38
C ASN A 330 -0.06 18.08 3.10
N PRO A 331 -0.62 19.31 3.11
CA PRO A 331 -0.76 20.14 1.93
C PRO A 331 0.59 20.55 1.35
N ILE A 332 0.66 20.70 0.02
CA ILE A 332 1.89 21.12 -0.67
C ILE A 332 1.95 22.62 -0.96
N ASP A 333 0.83 23.32 -0.87
CA ASP A 333 0.63 24.72 -1.20
C ASP A 333 0.55 25.65 0.03
N ARG A 334 0.60 25.08 1.23
CA ARG A 334 0.57 25.80 2.51
C ARG A 334 1.45 25.13 3.55
N GLU A 335 1.38 25.56 4.79
CA GLU A 335 2.15 24.99 5.89
C GLU A 335 1.85 23.50 6.05
N ARG A 336 2.91 22.71 6.27
CA ARG A 336 2.84 21.29 6.65
C ARG A 336 3.20 21.17 8.11
N LYS A 337 2.47 20.36 8.84
CA LYS A 337 2.72 20.14 10.26
C LYS A 337 3.32 18.75 10.44
N ALA A 338 4.59 18.70 10.85
CA ALA A 338 5.29 17.45 11.15
C ALA A 338 4.54 16.63 12.22
N GLY A 339 4.47 15.31 12.04
CA GLY A 339 3.69 14.41 12.91
C GLY A 339 2.19 14.40 12.65
N SER A 340 1.67 15.30 11.80
CA SER A 340 0.28 15.22 11.31
C SER A 340 0.20 14.40 10.04
N ILE A 341 -0.96 13.81 9.80
CA ILE A 341 -1.33 13.20 8.52
C ILE A 341 -1.92 14.21 7.54
N GLY A 342 -1.87 15.49 7.89
CA GLY A 342 -2.37 16.61 7.10
C GLY A 342 -3.88 16.84 7.25
N THR A 343 -4.48 17.35 6.18
CA THR A 343 -5.90 17.69 6.09
C THR A 343 -6.62 16.75 5.13
N SER A 344 -7.95 16.70 5.18
CA SER A 344 -8.76 15.95 4.22
C SER A 344 -8.39 16.31 2.78
N ILE A 345 -8.27 15.29 1.92
CA ILE A 345 -8.13 15.54 0.47
C ILE A 345 -9.49 15.98 -0.12
N ILE A 346 -9.45 16.38 -1.38
CA ILE A 346 -10.63 16.84 -2.13
C ILE A 346 -11.73 15.76 -2.09
N ASN A 347 -12.99 16.17 -1.90
CA ASN A 347 -14.19 15.32 -1.86
C ASN A 347 -14.21 14.25 -0.74
N VAL A 348 -13.31 14.28 0.21
CA VAL A 348 -13.29 13.38 1.36
C VAL A 348 -13.51 14.15 2.65
N GLU A 349 -14.41 13.68 3.49
CA GLU A 349 -14.64 14.21 4.81
C GLU A 349 -14.04 13.29 5.87
N ASN A 350 -13.26 13.85 6.78
CA ASN A 350 -12.74 13.16 7.96
C ASN A 350 -13.27 13.84 9.20
N LYS A 351 -13.63 13.07 10.23
CA LYS A 351 -14.06 13.54 11.55
C LYS A 351 -13.43 12.70 12.64
N VAL A 352 -13.29 13.29 13.83
CA VAL A 352 -12.91 12.58 15.04
C VAL A 352 -14.12 12.53 15.97
N VAL A 353 -14.52 11.33 16.38
CA VAL A 353 -15.77 11.13 17.15
C VAL A 353 -15.51 10.31 18.42
N ASN A 354 -16.37 10.55 19.42
CA ASN A 354 -16.42 9.75 20.65
C ASN A 354 -17.12 8.39 20.42
N GLU A 355 -17.30 7.60 21.47
CA GLU A 355 -17.96 6.28 21.38
C GLU A 355 -19.45 6.36 21.01
N LEU A 356 -20.07 7.53 21.20
CA LEU A 356 -21.47 7.78 20.81
C LEU A 356 -21.60 8.22 19.35
N GLY A 357 -20.47 8.41 18.63
CA GLY A 357 -20.44 8.92 17.26
C GLY A 357 -20.55 10.45 17.16
N GLU A 358 -20.45 11.17 18.28
CA GLU A 358 -20.49 12.62 18.33
C GLU A 358 -19.09 13.19 18.08
N GLU A 359 -19.00 14.27 17.30
CA GLU A 359 -17.74 14.94 17.00
C GLU A 359 -17.14 15.55 18.27
N VAL A 360 -15.86 15.28 18.53
CA VAL A 360 -15.14 15.78 19.70
C VAL A 360 -14.58 17.18 19.45
N ALA A 361 -14.23 17.88 20.53
CA ALA A 361 -13.61 19.20 20.44
C ALA A 361 -12.19 19.11 19.83
N ALA A 362 -11.69 20.24 19.32
CA ALA A 362 -10.33 20.33 18.80
C ALA A 362 -9.31 19.84 19.85
N ASN A 363 -8.35 19.05 19.39
CA ASN A 363 -7.31 18.38 20.18
C ASN A 363 -7.78 17.26 21.14
N GLU A 364 -9.07 16.97 21.22
CA GLU A 364 -9.55 15.78 21.92
C GLU A 364 -9.33 14.52 21.07
N VAL A 365 -9.05 13.40 21.75
CA VAL A 365 -8.83 12.10 21.09
C VAL A 365 -10.16 11.36 20.94
N GLY A 366 -10.40 10.88 19.72
CA GLY A 366 -11.54 10.04 19.38
C GLY A 366 -11.22 9.12 18.22
N GLU A 367 -12.20 8.38 17.72
CA GLU A 367 -12.03 7.53 16.55
C GLU A 367 -12.13 8.36 15.27
N LEU A 368 -11.16 8.18 14.35
CA LEU A 368 -11.22 8.77 13.02
C LEU A 368 -12.26 8.05 12.18
N ILE A 369 -13.21 8.82 11.64
CA ILE A 369 -14.21 8.31 10.69
C ILE A 369 -14.10 9.05 9.36
N VAL A 370 -14.43 8.36 8.27
CA VAL A 370 -14.25 8.86 6.90
C VAL A 370 -15.52 8.71 6.09
N ARG A 371 -15.86 9.72 5.31
CA ARG A 371 -16.93 9.70 4.32
C ARG A 371 -16.44 10.30 3.00
N GLY A 372 -16.76 9.66 1.89
CA GLY A 372 -16.40 10.16 0.56
C GLY A 372 -16.63 9.13 -0.54
N PRO A 373 -16.49 9.53 -1.80
CA PRO A 373 -16.64 8.64 -2.95
C PRO A 373 -15.52 7.57 -3.02
N ASN A 374 -14.47 7.72 -2.22
CA ASN A 374 -13.35 6.80 -2.08
C ASN A 374 -13.61 5.63 -1.12
N VAL A 375 -14.65 5.70 -0.29
CA VAL A 375 -14.98 4.65 0.69
C VAL A 375 -15.51 3.40 -0.02
N MET A 376 -14.97 2.24 0.33
CA MET A 376 -15.31 0.93 -0.23
C MET A 376 -16.82 0.65 -0.21
N LYS A 377 -17.27 -0.20 -1.12
CA LYS A 377 -18.64 -0.73 -1.12
C LYS A 377 -18.94 -1.61 0.10
N GLY A 378 -17.93 -2.26 0.66
CA GLY A 378 -18.00 -3.17 1.79
C GLY A 378 -17.01 -4.32 1.64
N TYR A 379 -17.06 -5.28 2.57
CA TYR A 379 -16.24 -6.49 2.51
C TYR A 379 -16.94 -7.60 1.73
N TYR A 380 -16.22 -8.22 0.80
CA TYR A 380 -16.75 -9.28 -0.06
C TYR A 380 -17.22 -10.48 0.76
N LYS A 381 -18.47 -10.89 0.57
CA LYS A 381 -19.15 -11.98 1.31
C LYS A 381 -19.20 -11.80 2.85
N MET A 382 -19.03 -10.58 3.35
CA MET A 382 -18.98 -10.28 4.79
C MET A 382 -19.93 -9.10 5.12
N PRO A 383 -21.25 -9.29 5.08
CA PRO A 383 -22.20 -8.20 5.32
C PRO A 383 -22.21 -7.69 6.76
N GLU A 384 -21.98 -8.55 7.75
CA GLU A 384 -21.93 -8.16 9.17
C GLU A 384 -20.71 -7.29 9.47
N GLU A 385 -19.53 -7.67 8.97
CA GLU A 385 -18.32 -6.88 9.08
C GLU A 385 -18.44 -5.55 8.33
N THR A 386 -19.13 -5.55 7.19
CA THR A 386 -19.42 -4.33 6.45
C THR A 386 -20.32 -3.39 7.27
N ALA A 387 -21.41 -3.88 7.83
CA ALA A 387 -22.31 -3.10 8.68
C ALA A 387 -21.63 -2.60 9.96
N SER A 388 -20.66 -3.35 10.48
CA SER A 388 -19.85 -2.93 11.62
C SER A 388 -18.87 -1.81 11.27
N ALA A 389 -18.26 -1.87 10.06
CA ALA A 389 -17.27 -0.89 9.62
C ALA A 389 -17.90 0.39 9.04
N ILE A 390 -19.03 0.26 8.32
CA ILE A 390 -19.70 1.40 7.67
C ILE A 390 -21.05 1.62 8.35
N ARG A 391 -21.17 2.77 9.04
CA ARG A 391 -22.37 3.14 9.79
C ARG A 391 -22.85 4.50 9.30
N GLU A 392 -24.09 4.60 8.88
CA GLU A 392 -24.70 5.84 8.39
C GLU A 392 -23.88 6.58 7.32
N GLY A 393 -23.19 5.79 6.45
CA GLY A 393 -22.34 6.31 5.38
C GLY A 393 -20.94 6.74 5.82
N TRP A 394 -20.57 6.55 7.09
CA TRP A 394 -19.23 6.77 7.62
C TRP A 394 -18.47 5.47 7.83
N LEU A 395 -17.24 5.42 7.32
CA LEU A 395 -16.29 4.34 7.59
C LEU A 395 -15.59 4.62 8.94
N TYR A 396 -15.78 3.73 9.89
CA TYR A 396 -15.08 3.71 11.16
C TYR A 396 -13.74 3.02 10.99
N THR A 397 -12.65 3.77 11.10
CA THR A 397 -11.32 3.29 10.72
C THR A 397 -10.67 2.38 11.75
N GLY A 398 -11.10 2.46 13.00
CA GLY A 398 -10.44 1.81 14.14
C GLY A 398 -9.13 2.50 14.56
N ASP A 399 -8.80 3.63 13.96
CA ASP A 399 -7.65 4.45 14.33
C ASP A 399 -8.09 5.62 15.21
N LEU A 400 -7.38 5.86 16.32
CA LEU A 400 -7.59 6.99 17.20
C LEU A 400 -6.82 8.20 16.66
N ALA A 401 -7.48 9.33 16.63
CA ALA A 401 -6.92 10.57 16.13
C ALA A 401 -7.37 11.77 16.96
N ARG A 402 -6.74 12.90 16.74
CA ARG A 402 -7.21 14.22 17.11
C ARG A 402 -7.10 15.16 15.92
N VAL A 403 -7.89 16.22 15.90
CA VAL A 403 -7.82 17.29 14.92
C VAL A 403 -7.52 18.60 15.62
N ASP A 404 -6.62 19.43 15.06
CA ASP A 404 -6.35 20.75 15.63
C ASP A 404 -7.33 21.81 15.09
N GLU A 405 -7.23 23.04 15.62
CA GLU A 405 -8.09 24.17 15.24
C GLU A 405 -7.95 24.59 13.77
N GLU A 406 -6.85 24.19 13.11
CA GLU A 406 -6.59 24.48 11.69
C GLU A 406 -7.00 23.33 10.77
N GLY A 407 -7.57 22.23 11.33
CA GLY A 407 -8.07 21.08 10.58
C GLY A 407 -7.00 20.05 10.20
N TYR A 408 -5.83 20.06 10.84
CA TYR A 408 -4.83 19.01 10.68
C TYR A 408 -5.14 17.84 11.61
N PHE A 409 -5.15 16.65 11.03
CA PHE A 409 -5.38 15.40 11.75
C PHE A 409 -4.04 14.79 12.20
N TYR A 410 -4.08 14.18 13.37
CA TYR A 410 -2.94 13.47 13.97
C TYR A 410 -3.41 12.09 14.40
N ILE A 411 -2.83 11.04 13.84
CA ILE A 411 -3.06 9.68 14.34
C ILE A 411 -2.37 9.55 15.69
N VAL A 412 -3.13 9.19 16.70
CA VAL A 412 -2.61 8.95 18.05
C VAL A 412 -2.14 7.50 18.15
N ASP A 413 -3.02 6.54 17.82
CA ASP A 413 -2.70 5.12 17.69
C ASP A 413 -3.87 4.33 17.10
N ARG A 414 -3.75 3.01 17.04
CA ARG A 414 -4.88 2.13 16.78
C ARG A 414 -5.65 1.83 18.06
N LYS A 415 -6.97 1.87 17.98
CA LYS A 415 -7.86 1.58 19.12
C LYS A 415 -7.52 0.22 19.78
N LYS A 416 -7.15 -0.78 18.99
CA LYS A 416 -6.80 -2.15 19.45
C LYS A 416 -5.37 -2.30 19.97
N ASP A 417 -4.48 -1.37 19.65
CA ASP A 417 -3.05 -1.43 20.03
C ASP A 417 -2.78 -0.54 21.26
N MET A 418 -3.75 0.25 21.70
CA MET A 418 -3.69 1.05 22.92
C MET A 418 -3.44 0.14 24.14
N ILE A 419 -2.51 0.54 24.99
CA ILE A 419 -2.10 -0.20 26.18
C ILE A 419 -2.79 0.42 27.40
N ILE A 420 -3.37 -0.40 28.27
CA ILE A 420 -4.03 0.07 29.47
C ILE A 420 -3.21 -0.30 30.69
N VAL A 421 -2.47 0.68 31.23
CA VAL A 421 -1.58 0.51 32.38
C VAL A 421 -2.24 1.10 33.63
N GLY A 422 -2.75 0.24 34.51
CA GLY A 422 -3.39 0.69 35.77
C GLY A 422 -4.58 1.66 35.55
N GLY A 423 -5.32 1.47 34.44
CA GLY A 423 -6.43 2.34 34.06
C GLY A 423 -6.06 3.59 33.25
N TYR A 424 -4.78 3.80 32.96
CA TYR A 424 -4.31 4.89 32.12
C TYR A 424 -4.03 4.40 30.69
N ASN A 425 -4.48 5.16 29.71
CA ASN A 425 -4.19 4.89 28.31
C ASN A 425 -2.74 5.27 27.98
N VAL A 426 -2.00 4.33 27.40
CA VAL A 426 -0.69 4.56 26.83
C VAL A 426 -0.75 4.24 25.35
N TYR A 427 -0.35 5.18 24.54
CA TYR A 427 -0.32 5.04 23.10
C TYR A 427 1.09 4.61 22.66
N PRO A 428 1.26 3.40 22.09
CA PRO A 428 2.55 2.93 21.60
C PRO A 428 3.33 3.96 20.80
N ARG A 429 2.67 4.68 19.90
CA ARG A 429 3.31 5.69 19.06
C ARG A 429 3.95 6.82 19.85
N GLU A 430 3.34 7.28 20.94
CA GLU A 430 3.91 8.34 21.78
C GLU A 430 5.27 7.91 22.38
N VAL A 431 5.37 6.66 22.79
CA VAL A 431 6.60 6.09 23.34
C VAL A 431 7.62 5.85 22.23
N GLU A 432 7.19 5.36 21.07
CA GLU A 432 8.03 5.16 19.90
C GLU A 432 8.66 6.47 19.40
N GLU A 433 7.91 7.57 19.37
CA GLU A 433 8.43 8.90 18.97
C GLU A 433 9.55 9.37 19.90
N VAL A 434 9.41 9.16 21.22
CA VAL A 434 10.46 9.48 22.18
C VAL A 434 11.70 8.62 21.93
N LEU A 435 11.52 7.32 21.68
CA LEU A 435 12.63 6.41 21.36
C LEU A 435 13.34 6.80 20.05
N PHE A 436 12.58 7.16 19.00
CA PHE A 436 13.15 7.61 17.73
C PHE A 436 13.93 8.92 17.84
N ALA A 437 13.60 9.79 18.82
CA ALA A 437 14.34 11.02 19.08
C ALA A 437 15.71 10.74 19.68
N HIS A 438 15.94 9.57 20.26
CA HIS A 438 17.26 9.18 20.80
C HIS A 438 18.27 8.91 19.67
N PRO A 439 19.46 9.54 19.66
CA PRO A 439 20.42 9.46 18.53
C PRO A 439 20.85 8.04 18.15
N ALA A 440 20.93 7.14 19.14
CA ALA A 440 21.38 5.77 18.94
C ALA A 440 20.28 4.81 18.47
N VAL A 441 19.02 5.22 18.45
CA VAL A 441 17.90 4.37 18.03
C VAL A 441 17.69 4.47 16.52
N LEU A 442 17.67 3.30 15.88
CA LEU A 442 17.41 3.15 14.44
C LEU A 442 15.93 2.91 14.18
N GLU A 443 15.33 1.99 14.93
CA GLU A 443 13.92 1.62 14.86
C GLU A 443 13.40 1.29 16.25
N ALA A 444 12.11 1.54 16.49
CA ALA A 444 11.44 1.20 17.73
C ALA A 444 10.03 0.67 17.45
N ALA A 445 9.60 -0.27 18.27
CA ALA A 445 8.22 -0.75 18.33
C ALA A 445 7.82 -0.97 19.78
N VAL A 446 6.61 -0.57 20.14
CA VAL A 446 6.08 -0.68 21.49
C VAL A 446 4.81 -1.52 21.47
N VAL A 447 4.70 -2.42 22.46
CA VAL A 447 3.51 -3.28 22.65
C VAL A 447 3.15 -3.38 24.13
N GLY A 448 1.84 -3.59 24.39
CA GLY A 448 1.36 -3.95 25.72
C GLY A 448 1.44 -5.46 25.93
N LEU A 449 2.01 -5.86 27.05
CA LEU A 449 1.98 -7.26 27.50
C LEU A 449 1.16 -7.38 28.80
N PRO A 450 0.48 -8.50 29.05
CA PRO A 450 -0.28 -8.69 30.27
C PRO A 450 0.58 -8.54 31.52
N ASP A 451 0.10 -7.78 32.49
CA ASP A 451 0.72 -7.60 33.80
C ASP A 451 -0.33 -7.85 34.89
N PRO A 452 -0.02 -8.68 35.93
CA PRO A 452 -0.99 -9.05 36.96
C PRO A 452 -1.44 -7.90 37.85
N ASP A 453 -0.61 -6.87 38.02
CA ASP A 453 -0.88 -5.74 38.92
C ASP A 453 -1.51 -4.54 38.20
N PHE A 454 -1.14 -4.32 36.93
CA PHE A 454 -1.53 -3.13 36.16
C PHE A 454 -2.41 -3.43 34.95
N GLY A 455 -2.77 -4.71 34.73
CA GLY A 455 -3.50 -5.17 33.55
C GLY A 455 -2.60 -5.35 32.36
N GLU A 456 -1.91 -4.31 31.91
CA GLU A 456 -0.86 -4.39 30.90
C GLU A 456 0.38 -3.58 31.36
N GLU A 457 1.54 -3.93 30.80
CA GLU A 457 2.78 -3.16 30.91
C GLU A 457 3.32 -2.77 29.54
N VAL A 458 4.04 -1.68 29.49
CA VAL A 458 4.66 -1.16 28.26
C VAL A 458 6.00 -1.89 28.03
N ASN A 459 6.17 -2.48 26.84
CA ASN A 459 7.38 -3.15 26.42
C ASN A 459 7.90 -2.56 25.12
N ALA A 460 9.19 -2.23 25.06
CA ALA A 460 9.84 -1.65 23.90
C ALA A 460 10.81 -2.63 23.24
N TYR A 461 10.73 -2.71 21.91
CA TYR A 461 11.66 -3.42 21.04
C TYR A 461 12.41 -2.40 20.21
N VAL A 462 13.74 -2.42 20.28
CA VAL A 462 14.57 -1.39 19.64
C VAL A 462 15.64 -2.02 18.75
N VAL A 463 15.94 -1.36 17.64
CA VAL A 463 17.12 -1.61 16.83
C VAL A 463 18.05 -0.41 17.02
N LEU A 464 19.30 -0.66 17.36
CA LEU A 464 20.28 0.39 17.66
C LEU A 464 21.20 0.64 16.47
N LYS A 465 21.53 1.92 16.23
CA LYS A 465 22.65 2.35 15.37
C LYS A 465 23.99 2.15 16.07
N ASP A 466 24.00 2.42 17.38
CA ASP A 466 25.16 2.31 18.24
C ASP A 466 24.92 1.23 19.31
N PRO A 467 25.52 0.03 19.19
CA PRO A 467 25.29 -1.08 20.10
C PRO A 467 25.93 -0.84 21.50
N SER A 468 26.65 0.25 21.69
CA SER A 468 27.24 0.58 23.01
C SER A 468 26.25 1.18 24.00
N VAL A 469 25.07 1.62 23.51
CA VAL A 469 24.02 2.20 24.36
C VAL A 469 23.30 1.11 25.14
N SER A 470 23.21 1.30 26.46
CA SER A 470 22.56 0.36 27.36
C SER A 470 21.04 0.52 27.43
N VAL A 471 20.37 -0.54 27.88
CA VAL A 471 18.92 -0.50 28.18
C VAL A 471 18.61 0.54 29.27
N GLU A 472 19.48 0.65 30.28
CA GLU A 472 19.37 1.61 31.39
C GLU A 472 19.37 3.06 30.87
N GLU A 473 20.21 3.35 29.88
CA GLU A 473 20.29 4.67 29.24
C GLU A 473 19.03 5.00 28.47
N LEU A 474 18.51 4.06 27.65
CA LEU A 474 17.25 4.23 26.95
C LEU A 474 16.07 4.43 27.90
N LYS A 475 16.06 3.68 29.01
CA LYS A 475 15.03 3.80 30.04
C LYS A 475 15.08 5.14 30.75
N ALA A 476 16.29 5.62 31.08
CA ALA A 476 16.50 6.96 31.67
C ALA A 476 16.03 8.05 30.71
N TYR A 477 16.37 7.93 29.42
CA TYR A 477 15.93 8.88 28.41
C TYR A 477 14.39 8.90 28.29
N CYS A 478 13.74 7.75 28.25
CA CYS A 478 12.28 7.70 28.28
C CYS A 478 11.68 8.33 29.54
N ALA A 479 12.31 8.12 30.71
CA ALA A 479 11.81 8.67 31.96
C ALA A 479 11.92 10.21 32.06
N GLU A 480 12.83 10.82 31.31
CA GLU A 480 12.96 12.28 31.20
C GLU A 480 11.86 12.90 30.32
N HIS A 481 11.33 12.14 29.34
CA HIS A 481 10.40 12.66 28.31
C HIS A 481 8.98 12.14 28.43
N LEU A 482 8.73 11.10 29.25
CA LEU A 482 7.42 10.45 29.39
C LEU A 482 6.94 10.45 30.85
N ALA A 483 5.62 10.46 31.01
CA ALA A 483 5.03 10.18 32.30
C ALA A 483 5.39 8.77 32.79
N LYS A 484 5.58 8.58 34.10
CA LYS A 484 6.12 7.36 34.71
C LYS A 484 5.40 6.06 34.25
N TYR A 485 4.09 6.10 34.07
CA TYR A 485 3.28 4.94 33.65
C TYR A 485 3.43 4.60 32.15
N LYS A 486 3.99 5.53 31.34
CA LYS A 486 4.27 5.34 29.91
C LYS A 486 5.69 4.80 29.64
N VAL A 487 6.58 4.90 30.62
CA VAL A 487 7.97 4.44 30.46
C VAL A 487 8.00 2.93 30.30
N PRO A 488 8.63 2.39 29.24
CA PRO A 488 8.74 0.94 29.07
C PRO A 488 9.40 0.27 30.27
N ARG A 489 8.78 -0.78 30.77
CA ARG A 489 9.37 -1.58 31.86
C ARG A 489 10.45 -2.50 31.38
N GLN A 490 10.25 -3.06 30.18
CA GLN A 490 11.21 -3.95 29.55
C GLN A 490 11.62 -3.41 28.18
N PHE A 491 12.88 -3.65 27.85
CA PHE A 491 13.46 -3.35 26.55
C PHE A 491 14.10 -4.61 25.99
N GLU A 492 13.85 -4.92 24.73
CA GLU A 492 14.53 -5.97 23.99
C GLU A 492 15.25 -5.33 22.80
N ILE A 493 16.58 -5.47 22.74
CA ILE A 493 17.39 -5.01 21.61
C ILE A 493 17.38 -6.13 20.57
N LEU A 494 16.99 -5.79 19.35
CA LEU A 494 16.91 -6.71 18.21
C LEU A 494 17.86 -6.24 17.10
N GLU A 495 18.31 -7.18 16.26
CA GLU A 495 19.05 -6.84 15.05
C GLU A 495 18.14 -6.20 14.01
N GLU A 496 16.88 -6.66 13.96
CA GLU A 496 15.86 -6.17 13.02
C GLU A 496 14.46 -6.38 13.64
N LEU A 497 13.53 -5.45 13.37
CA LEU A 497 12.12 -5.60 13.71
C LEU A 497 11.38 -6.42 12.65
N PRO A 498 10.42 -7.28 13.04
CA PRO A 498 9.60 -8.01 12.08
C PRO A 498 8.72 -7.05 11.29
N LYS A 499 8.78 -7.15 9.96
CA LYS A 499 8.04 -6.29 9.03
C LYS A 499 7.26 -7.11 8.01
N ASN A 500 6.18 -6.53 7.52
CA ASN A 500 5.51 -7.06 6.34
C ASN A 500 6.21 -6.59 5.05
N THR A 501 5.70 -7.02 3.89
CA THR A 501 6.22 -6.66 2.56
C THR A 501 6.16 -5.17 2.22
N THR A 502 5.32 -4.42 2.91
CA THR A 502 5.23 -2.97 2.75
C THR A 502 6.13 -2.20 3.72
N GLY A 503 6.98 -2.90 4.50
CA GLY A 503 7.87 -2.30 5.48
C GLY A 503 7.20 -1.92 6.81
N LYS A 504 5.93 -2.28 7.02
CA LYS A 504 5.21 -2.01 8.27
C LYS A 504 5.59 -3.01 9.34
N ILE A 505 5.90 -2.52 10.54
CA ILE A 505 6.25 -3.34 11.71
C ILE A 505 5.06 -4.22 12.13
N LEU A 506 5.34 -5.50 12.37
CA LEU A 506 4.36 -6.52 12.79
C LEU A 506 4.32 -6.61 14.33
N ARG A 507 3.67 -5.65 15.01
CA ARG A 507 3.55 -5.63 16.48
C ARG A 507 2.98 -6.92 17.06
N ARG A 508 2.04 -7.56 16.35
CA ARG A 508 1.47 -8.85 16.77
C ARG A 508 2.54 -9.94 16.90
N SER A 509 3.46 -10.03 15.94
CA SER A 509 4.57 -11.01 16.00
C SER A 509 5.47 -10.78 17.21
N LEU A 510 5.71 -9.50 17.60
CA LEU A 510 6.45 -9.16 18.80
C LEU A 510 5.71 -9.59 20.07
N LYS A 511 4.40 -9.30 20.14
CA LYS A 511 3.54 -9.67 21.26
C LYS A 511 3.44 -11.21 21.42
N ASP A 512 3.22 -11.94 20.32
CA ASP A 512 3.13 -13.40 20.31
C ASP A 512 4.45 -14.05 20.76
N LYS A 513 5.60 -13.53 20.31
CA LYS A 513 6.94 -13.98 20.73
C LYS A 513 7.20 -13.75 22.22
N ALA A 514 6.75 -12.61 22.75
CA ALA A 514 6.91 -12.32 24.18
C ALA A 514 6.05 -13.22 25.07
N MET A 515 4.82 -13.53 24.64
CA MET A 515 3.91 -14.43 25.40
C MET A 515 4.34 -15.89 25.38
N GLN A 516 5.28 -16.29 24.52
CA GLN A 516 5.85 -17.65 24.46
C GLN A 516 7.10 -17.82 25.33
N LYS A 517 7.69 -16.72 25.81
CA LYS A 517 8.81 -16.73 26.78
C LYS A 517 8.30 -16.83 28.20
#